data_912c2b5b65d0098e880705385e3e4e24
#
_entry.id   912c2b5b65d0098e880705385e3e4e24
#
_cell.length_a   1.000
_cell.length_b   1.000
_cell.length_c   1.000
_cell.angle_alpha   90.00
_cell.angle_beta   90.00
_cell.angle_gamma   90.00
#
_symmetry.space_group_name_H-M   'P 1'
#
loop_
_entity.id
_entity.type
_entity.pdbx_description
1 polymer ?
#
loop_
_entity_poly.entity_id
_entity_poly.type
_entity_poly.pdbx_seq_one_letter_code
_entity_poly.pdbx_strand_id
1 'polypeptide(L)'
;MIFVSHVLPVNEGGQPHLDRAAVWNGLVLKADNALPFVPAMTRCDIVERHGPASFDRDIEFRGQQFRERITLEEPHRVVFTRISGPVLGTIANEIEGPDDDLRLRFSFALVVAGVEGGSQAEREYADGMTADYLKAVAATLDAMRRIARGEAA
;
A
#
# COMPACT_ATOMS: atom_id res chain seq x y z
N MET A 1 9.37 -14.10 -10.53
CA MET A 1 9.11 -13.05 -9.52
C MET A 1 8.63 -11.79 -10.23
N ILE A 2 7.63 -11.17 -9.67
CA ILE A 2 7.10 -9.89 -10.17
C ILE A 2 7.76 -8.77 -9.36
N PHE A 3 8.38 -7.83 -10.04
CA PHE A 3 9.03 -6.69 -9.42
C PHE A 3 8.54 -5.40 -10.08
N VAL A 4 7.90 -4.51 -9.31
CA VAL A 4 7.34 -3.25 -9.82
C VAL A 4 7.62 -2.14 -8.82
N SER A 5 7.94 -0.95 -9.34
CA SER A 5 8.13 0.27 -8.53
C SER A 5 7.61 1.47 -9.29
N HIS A 6 6.77 2.27 -8.62
CA HIS A 6 6.22 3.52 -9.17
C HIS A 6 6.31 4.64 -8.13
N VAL A 7 6.43 5.86 -8.62
CA VAL A 7 6.48 7.08 -7.81
C VAL A 7 5.39 8.03 -8.27
N LEU A 8 4.65 8.60 -7.32
CA LEU A 8 3.64 9.62 -7.58
C LEU A 8 3.98 10.89 -6.78
N PRO A 9 3.77 12.09 -7.36
CA PRO A 9 3.88 13.32 -6.59
C PRO A 9 2.78 13.39 -5.54
N VAL A 10 3.13 13.84 -4.33
CA VAL A 10 2.17 13.98 -3.22
C VAL A 10 1.35 15.26 -3.38
N ASN A 11 2.02 16.37 -3.69
CA ASN A 11 1.41 17.68 -3.77
C ASN A 11 1.32 18.13 -5.23
N GLU A 12 0.08 18.35 -5.67
CA GLU A 12 -0.23 18.90 -6.99
C GLU A 12 -1.03 20.17 -6.84
N GLY A 13 -0.95 21.06 -7.82
CA GLY A 13 -1.69 22.31 -7.81
C GLY A 13 -3.19 22.10 -7.68
N GLY A 14 -3.86 22.94 -6.87
CA GLY A 14 -5.30 22.87 -6.65
C GLY A 14 -5.75 21.84 -5.62
N GLN A 15 -4.85 21.06 -5.04
CA GLN A 15 -5.13 20.09 -3.99
C GLN A 15 -4.67 20.63 -2.62
N PRO A 16 -5.26 20.15 -1.51
CA PRO A 16 -4.74 20.46 -0.18
C PRO A 16 -3.28 20.03 -0.06
N HIS A 17 -2.45 20.90 0.51
CA HIS A 17 -1.05 20.58 0.74
C HIS A 17 -0.92 19.53 1.85
N LEU A 18 -0.13 18.49 1.59
CA LEU A 18 0.22 17.45 2.55
C LEU A 18 1.70 17.58 2.91
N ASP A 19 2.00 17.78 4.19
CA ASP A 19 3.37 17.69 4.68
C ASP A 19 3.76 16.22 4.96
N ARG A 20 5.02 16.02 5.31
CA ARG A 20 5.53 14.65 5.59
C ARG A 20 4.76 13.97 6.71
N ALA A 21 4.43 14.69 7.78
CA ALA A 21 3.69 14.15 8.91
C ALA A 21 2.27 13.72 8.49
N ALA A 22 1.60 14.50 7.66
CA ALA A 22 0.27 14.16 7.14
C ALA A 22 0.30 12.90 6.27
N VAL A 23 1.32 12.76 5.42
CA VAL A 23 1.50 11.56 4.60
C VAL A 23 1.78 10.35 5.48
N TRP A 24 2.68 10.49 6.45
CA TRP A 24 2.98 9.39 7.38
C TRP A 24 1.76 8.94 8.16
N ASN A 25 1.01 9.88 8.73
CA ASN A 25 -0.23 9.57 9.46
C ASN A 25 -1.25 8.85 8.56
N GLY A 26 -1.36 9.26 7.30
CA GLY A 26 -2.22 8.59 6.34
C GLY A 26 -1.78 7.16 6.06
N LEU A 27 -0.48 6.90 5.94
CA LEU A 27 0.04 5.54 5.77
C LEU A 27 -0.23 4.67 7.01
N VAL A 28 -0.11 5.21 8.21
CA VAL A 28 -0.42 4.49 9.45
C VAL A 28 -1.91 4.14 9.53
N LEU A 29 -2.79 5.08 9.20
CA LEU A 29 -4.23 4.81 9.15
C LEU A 29 -4.57 3.71 8.14
N LYS A 30 -3.95 3.75 6.97
CA LYS A 30 -4.10 2.71 5.95
C LYS A 30 -3.59 1.34 6.45
N ALA A 31 -2.50 1.32 7.18
CA ALA A 31 -1.96 0.09 7.76
C ALA A 31 -2.92 -0.51 8.80
N ASP A 32 -3.54 0.33 9.62
CA ASP A 32 -4.52 -0.10 10.63
C ASP A 32 -5.83 -0.59 10.00
N ASN A 33 -6.33 0.11 8.99
CA ASN A 33 -7.53 -0.27 8.26
C ASN A 33 -7.47 0.27 6.82
N ALA A 34 -7.20 -0.62 5.88
CA ALA A 34 -7.02 -0.24 4.48
C ALA A 34 -8.35 -0.04 3.73
N LEU A 35 -9.50 -0.39 4.29
CA LEU A 35 -10.78 -0.33 3.57
C LEU A 35 -11.09 1.04 2.98
N PRO A 36 -10.88 2.18 3.68
CA PRO A 36 -11.11 3.50 3.09
C PRO A 36 -10.11 3.90 2.01
N PHE A 37 -8.97 3.20 1.92
CA PHE A 37 -7.85 3.57 1.05
C PHE A 37 -7.71 2.67 -0.18
N VAL A 38 -8.22 1.44 -0.12
CA VAL A 38 -8.04 0.44 -1.17
C VAL A 38 -9.40 -0.07 -1.63
N PRO A 39 -9.93 0.44 -2.75
CA PRO A 39 -11.29 0.11 -3.20
C PRO A 39 -11.55 -1.38 -3.45
N ALA A 40 -10.54 -2.13 -3.85
CA ALA A 40 -10.69 -3.56 -4.14
C ALA A 40 -10.62 -4.46 -2.91
N MET A 41 -10.33 -3.89 -1.74
CA MET A 41 -10.25 -4.65 -0.50
C MET A 41 -11.63 -4.71 0.18
N THR A 42 -12.03 -5.90 0.60
CA THR A 42 -13.35 -6.16 1.22
C THR A 42 -13.27 -6.56 2.67
N ARG A 43 -12.07 -6.88 3.17
CA ARG A 43 -11.83 -7.23 4.57
C ARG A 43 -10.45 -6.75 4.97
N CYS A 44 -10.33 -6.22 6.20
CA CYS A 44 -9.05 -5.83 6.79
C CYS A 44 -9.16 -5.87 8.31
N ASP A 45 -8.64 -6.93 8.93
CA ASP A 45 -8.72 -7.17 10.38
C ASP A 45 -7.35 -7.39 10.97
N ILE A 46 -7.00 -6.62 12.00
CA ILE A 46 -5.78 -6.87 12.77
C ILE A 46 -6.03 -8.11 13.64
N VAL A 47 -5.16 -9.12 13.53
CA VAL A 47 -5.32 -10.40 14.22
C VAL A 47 -4.28 -10.62 15.32
N GLU A 48 -3.12 -9.98 15.23
CA GLU A 48 -2.06 -10.11 16.22
C GLU A 48 -1.15 -8.90 16.21
N ARG A 49 -0.77 -8.41 17.38
CA ARG A 49 0.20 -7.32 17.52
C ARG A 49 1.50 -7.86 18.07
N HIS A 50 2.62 -7.51 17.41
CA HIS A 50 3.97 -7.95 17.79
C HIS A 50 4.76 -6.85 18.52
N GLY A 51 4.20 -5.65 18.62
CA GLY A 51 4.83 -4.48 19.23
C GLY A 51 4.25 -3.20 18.67
N PRO A 52 4.79 -2.01 19.02
CA PRO A 52 4.25 -0.74 18.55
C PRO A 52 4.45 -0.51 17.04
N ALA A 53 5.40 -1.20 16.42
CA ALA A 53 5.78 -1.01 15.03
C ALA A 53 5.50 -2.22 14.13
N SER A 54 4.84 -3.27 14.65
CA SER A 54 4.56 -4.47 13.85
C SER A 54 3.30 -5.17 14.30
N PHE A 55 2.49 -5.60 13.34
CA PHE A 55 1.27 -6.37 13.59
C PHE A 55 0.90 -7.18 12.35
N ASP A 56 0.10 -8.23 12.56
CA ASP A 56 -0.45 -9.05 11.49
C ASP A 56 -1.92 -8.69 11.26
N ARG A 57 -2.34 -8.68 10.01
CA ARG A 57 -3.72 -8.49 9.62
C ARG A 57 -4.15 -9.49 8.57
N ASP A 58 -5.43 -9.88 8.61
CA ASP A 58 -6.06 -10.67 7.57
C ASP A 58 -6.82 -9.73 6.64
N ILE A 59 -6.59 -9.90 5.34
CA ILE A 59 -7.25 -9.10 4.32
C ILE A 59 -7.93 -10.00 3.29
N GLU A 60 -8.96 -9.47 2.66
CA GLU A 60 -9.54 -10.03 1.44
C GLU A 60 -9.45 -8.99 0.33
N PHE A 61 -8.83 -9.39 -0.76
CA PHE A 61 -8.58 -8.54 -1.91
C PHE A 61 -8.99 -9.30 -3.16
N ARG A 62 -9.98 -8.77 -3.90
CA ARG A 62 -10.55 -9.41 -5.08
C ARG A 62 -10.95 -10.87 -4.87
N GLY A 63 -11.57 -11.15 -3.71
CA GLY A 63 -12.02 -12.50 -3.36
C GLY A 63 -10.92 -13.44 -2.89
N GLN A 64 -9.67 -13.01 -2.85
CA GLN A 64 -8.54 -13.79 -2.35
C GLN A 64 -8.17 -13.35 -0.94
N GLN A 65 -7.85 -14.32 -0.10
CA GLN A 65 -7.49 -14.07 1.30
C GLN A 65 -5.99 -14.12 1.50
N PHE A 66 -5.48 -13.16 2.27
CA PHE A 66 -4.06 -13.05 2.60
C PHE A 66 -3.90 -12.73 4.07
N ARG A 67 -2.77 -13.15 4.64
CA ARG A 67 -2.27 -12.61 5.91
C ARG A 67 -1.05 -11.76 5.60
N GLU A 68 -1.04 -10.56 6.14
CA GLU A 68 0.06 -9.61 5.98
C GLU A 68 0.66 -9.25 7.32
N ARG A 69 1.99 -9.24 7.37
CA ARG A 69 2.71 -8.60 8.48
C ARG A 69 3.05 -7.19 8.08
N ILE A 70 2.61 -6.25 8.90
CA ILE A 70 2.87 -4.83 8.71
C ILE A 70 4.07 -4.45 9.56
N THR A 71 5.02 -3.72 8.96
CA THR A 71 6.16 -3.15 9.66
C THR A 71 6.17 -1.65 9.41
N LEU A 72 6.13 -0.86 10.50
CA LEU A 72 6.16 0.60 10.44
C LEU A 72 7.60 1.07 10.66
N GLU A 73 8.18 1.68 9.66
CA GLU A 73 9.51 2.31 9.74
C GLU A 73 9.35 3.81 9.75
N GLU A 74 8.92 4.34 10.90
CA GLU A 74 8.59 5.76 11.09
C GLU A 74 9.84 6.65 10.91
N PRO A 75 9.72 7.78 10.20
CA PRO A 75 8.58 8.30 9.44
C PRO A 75 8.72 8.07 7.93
N HIS A 76 9.37 7.00 7.48
CA HIS A 76 9.83 6.83 6.11
C HIS A 76 8.98 5.88 5.29
N ARG A 77 8.63 4.71 5.81
CA ARG A 77 7.90 3.72 5.01
C ARG A 77 7.11 2.73 5.85
N VAL A 78 6.12 2.14 5.21
CA VAL A 78 5.35 1.02 5.71
C VAL A 78 5.59 -0.17 4.80
N VAL A 79 5.96 -1.31 5.36
CA VAL A 79 6.19 -2.56 4.63
C VAL A 79 5.07 -3.54 4.94
N PHE A 80 4.50 -4.13 3.90
CA PHE A 80 3.46 -5.14 3.95
C PHE A 80 4.07 -6.45 3.47
N THR A 81 4.32 -7.38 4.37
CA THR A 81 4.84 -8.71 4.01
C THR A 81 3.69 -9.70 3.97
N ARG A 82 3.39 -10.24 2.79
CA ARG A 82 2.39 -11.30 2.65
C ARG A 82 2.98 -12.61 3.10
N ILE A 83 2.51 -13.12 4.23
CA ILE A 83 3.04 -14.33 4.85
C ILE A 83 2.18 -15.55 4.59
N SER A 84 0.96 -15.38 4.08
CA SER A 84 0.15 -16.50 3.58
C SER A 84 -0.83 -16.01 2.51
N GLY A 85 -1.27 -16.93 1.65
CA GLY A 85 -2.17 -16.66 0.55
C GLY A 85 -1.56 -17.04 -0.80
N PRO A 86 -2.29 -16.82 -1.89
CA PRO A 86 -1.84 -17.23 -3.23
C PRO A 86 -0.71 -16.37 -3.81
N VAL A 87 -0.40 -15.23 -3.21
CA VAL A 87 0.70 -14.35 -3.63
C VAL A 87 1.52 -14.00 -2.40
N LEU A 88 2.80 -14.32 -2.43
CA LEU A 88 3.73 -14.07 -1.32
C LEU A 88 4.76 -13.03 -1.71
N GLY A 89 5.29 -12.33 -0.73
CA GLY A 89 6.35 -11.33 -0.91
C GLY A 89 6.08 -10.04 -0.17
N THR A 90 6.68 -8.94 -0.65
CA THR A 90 6.62 -7.66 0.05
C THR A 90 6.05 -6.55 -0.84
N ILE A 91 5.33 -5.65 -0.19
CA ILE A 91 4.85 -4.39 -0.76
C ILE A 91 5.35 -3.29 0.17
N ALA A 92 5.85 -2.20 -0.38
CA ALA A 92 6.29 -1.06 0.42
C ALA A 92 5.64 0.23 -0.07
N ASN A 93 5.24 1.09 0.88
CA ASN A 93 4.86 2.47 0.63
C ASN A 93 5.90 3.36 1.31
N GLU A 94 6.57 4.21 0.55
CA GLU A 94 7.75 4.94 1.01
C GLU A 94 7.62 6.42 0.66
N ILE A 95 7.89 7.28 1.65
CA ILE A 95 7.87 8.73 1.46
C ILE A 95 9.26 9.16 1.03
N GLU A 96 9.37 9.80 -0.12
CA GLU A 96 10.63 10.25 -0.70
C GLU A 96 10.60 11.75 -1.01
N GLY A 97 11.77 12.29 -1.27
CA GLY A 97 11.96 13.65 -1.71
C GLY A 97 12.06 14.67 -0.57
N PRO A 98 12.46 15.91 -0.89
CA PRO A 98 12.51 17.01 0.08
C PRO A 98 11.10 17.49 0.43
N ASP A 99 10.98 18.26 1.51
CA ASP A 99 9.68 18.72 2.03
C ASP A 99 8.89 19.57 1.02
N ASP A 100 9.56 20.24 0.10
CA ASP A 100 8.92 21.04 -0.97
C ASP A 100 8.61 20.22 -2.24
N ASP A 101 9.00 18.95 -2.29
CA ASP A 101 8.72 18.05 -3.42
C ASP A 101 8.56 16.60 -2.94
N LEU A 102 7.59 16.37 -2.07
CA LEU A 102 7.30 15.05 -1.54
C LEU A 102 6.74 14.13 -2.61
N ARG A 103 7.20 12.89 -2.59
CA ARG A 103 6.76 11.81 -3.46
C ARG A 103 6.41 10.58 -2.64
N LEU A 104 5.47 9.83 -3.12
CA LEU A 104 5.10 8.53 -2.56
C LEU A 104 5.50 7.45 -3.55
N ARG A 105 6.49 6.65 -3.16
CA ARG A 105 6.88 5.46 -3.91
C ARG A 105 6.13 4.26 -3.36
N PHE A 106 5.56 3.48 -4.26
CA PHE A 106 5.17 2.14 -3.89
C PHE A 106 5.91 1.13 -4.75
N SER A 107 6.26 0.01 -4.15
CA SER A 107 6.98 -1.06 -4.83
C SER A 107 6.49 -2.40 -4.33
N PHE A 108 6.59 -3.42 -5.17
CA PHE A 108 6.34 -4.78 -4.74
C PHE A 108 7.28 -5.76 -5.41
N ALA A 109 7.62 -6.81 -4.65
CA ALA A 109 8.37 -7.96 -5.09
C ALA A 109 7.57 -9.20 -4.68
N LEU A 110 6.90 -9.84 -5.62
CA LEU A 110 5.90 -10.86 -5.34
C LEU A 110 6.11 -12.11 -6.18
N VAL A 111 5.73 -13.25 -5.61
CA VAL A 111 5.68 -14.54 -6.29
C VAL A 111 4.25 -15.06 -6.23
N VAL A 112 3.71 -15.45 -7.38
CA VAL A 112 2.36 -15.97 -7.51
C VAL A 112 2.42 -17.49 -7.50
N ALA A 113 1.66 -18.13 -6.60
CA ALA A 113 1.60 -19.57 -6.50
C ALA A 113 1.03 -20.17 -7.80
N GLY A 114 1.67 -21.24 -8.30
CA GLY A 114 1.22 -21.95 -9.50
C GLY A 114 1.52 -21.22 -10.81
N VAL A 115 2.23 -20.11 -10.79
CA VAL A 115 2.63 -19.38 -12.00
C VAL A 115 4.14 -19.46 -12.16
N GLU A 116 4.58 -19.91 -13.34
CA GLU A 116 6.00 -20.04 -13.62
C GLU A 116 6.67 -18.68 -13.81
N GLY A 117 7.86 -18.51 -13.20
CA GLY A 117 8.64 -17.29 -13.36
C GLY A 117 9.07 -17.07 -14.81
N GLY A 118 8.93 -15.81 -15.28
CA GLY A 118 9.25 -15.43 -16.66
C GLY A 118 8.19 -15.83 -17.70
N SER A 119 7.08 -16.43 -17.28
CA SER A 119 5.99 -16.85 -18.19
C SER A 119 5.12 -15.67 -18.62
N GLN A 120 4.35 -15.88 -19.69
CA GLN A 120 3.35 -14.90 -20.13
C GLN A 120 2.26 -14.72 -19.05
N ALA A 121 1.87 -15.78 -18.36
CA ALA A 121 0.90 -15.72 -17.28
C ALA A 121 1.40 -14.81 -16.13
N GLU A 122 2.68 -14.88 -15.79
CA GLU A 122 3.27 -13.98 -14.80
C GLU A 122 3.22 -12.50 -15.26
N ARG A 123 3.56 -12.25 -16.52
CA ARG A 123 3.50 -10.88 -17.08
C ARG A 123 2.08 -10.32 -17.08
N GLU A 124 1.10 -11.11 -17.46
CA GLU A 124 -0.31 -10.69 -17.44
C GLU A 124 -0.78 -10.41 -16.02
N TYR A 125 -0.39 -11.24 -15.07
CA TYR A 125 -0.70 -11.04 -13.67
C TYR A 125 -0.05 -9.74 -13.14
N ALA A 126 1.22 -9.51 -13.49
CA ALA A 126 1.95 -8.28 -13.12
C ALA A 126 1.27 -7.03 -13.67
N ASP A 127 0.81 -7.05 -14.90
CA ASP A 127 0.12 -5.91 -15.52
C ASP A 127 -1.20 -5.61 -14.79
N GLY A 128 -1.97 -6.63 -14.46
CA GLY A 128 -3.21 -6.49 -13.70
C GLY A 128 -2.98 -5.94 -12.30
N MET A 129 -1.97 -6.47 -11.61
CA MET A 129 -1.58 -5.98 -10.28
C MET A 129 -1.11 -4.53 -10.32
N THR A 130 -0.30 -4.16 -11.31
CA THR A 130 0.18 -2.78 -11.46
C THR A 130 -0.99 -1.82 -11.58
N ALA A 131 -1.97 -2.13 -12.41
CA ALA A 131 -3.17 -1.29 -12.57
C ALA A 131 -3.94 -1.15 -11.26
N ASP A 132 -4.12 -2.24 -10.50
CA ASP A 132 -4.80 -2.22 -9.21
C ASP A 132 -4.04 -1.39 -8.16
N TYR A 133 -2.73 -1.55 -8.11
CA TYR A 133 -1.90 -0.79 -7.16
C TYR A 133 -1.84 0.69 -7.48
N LEU A 134 -1.81 1.07 -8.75
CA LEU A 134 -1.89 2.49 -9.15
C LEU A 134 -3.19 3.11 -8.67
N LYS A 135 -4.30 2.41 -8.83
CA LYS A 135 -5.61 2.87 -8.32
C LYS A 135 -5.61 2.97 -6.79
N ALA A 136 -5.02 2.01 -6.11
CA ALA A 136 -4.94 2.00 -4.65
C ALA A 136 -4.08 3.17 -4.12
N VAL A 137 -2.98 3.48 -4.77
CA VAL A 137 -2.13 4.61 -4.36
C VAL A 137 -2.83 5.95 -4.62
N ALA A 138 -3.49 6.10 -5.77
CA ALA A 138 -4.28 7.30 -6.05
C ALA A 138 -5.40 7.48 -5.03
N ALA A 139 -6.13 6.41 -4.69
CA ALA A 139 -7.17 6.44 -3.67
C ALA A 139 -6.61 6.76 -2.27
N THR A 140 -5.40 6.30 -1.98
CA THR A 140 -4.70 6.61 -0.73
C THR A 140 -4.41 8.11 -0.62
N LEU A 141 -3.86 8.72 -1.66
CA LEU A 141 -3.59 10.16 -1.68
C LEU A 141 -4.89 10.97 -1.58
N ASP A 142 -5.94 10.55 -2.27
CA ASP A 142 -7.25 11.22 -2.18
C ASP A 142 -7.83 11.16 -0.77
N ALA A 143 -7.70 10.01 -0.09
CA ALA A 143 -8.12 9.85 1.30
C ALA A 143 -7.32 10.77 2.25
N MET A 144 -6.00 10.86 2.06
CA MET A 144 -5.16 11.78 2.83
C MET A 144 -5.58 13.23 2.64
N ARG A 145 -5.95 13.62 1.42
CA ARG A 145 -6.42 14.97 1.11
C ARG A 145 -7.78 15.25 1.75
N ARG A 146 -8.70 14.29 1.78
CA ARG A 146 -9.96 14.43 2.50
C ARG A 146 -9.74 14.64 4.00
N ILE A 147 -8.84 13.87 4.59
CA ILE A 147 -8.47 14.04 6.01
C ILE A 147 -7.89 15.44 6.25
N ALA A 148 -7.02 15.93 5.36
CA ALA A 148 -6.44 17.26 5.46
C ALA A 148 -7.50 18.37 5.38
N ARG A 149 -8.64 18.14 4.73
CA ARG A 149 -9.79 19.04 4.70
C ARG A 149 -10.72 18.91 5.90
N GLY A 150 -10.41 18.03 6.85
CA GLY A 150 -11.27 17.74 7.99
C GLY A 150 -12.38 16.73 7.70
N GLU A 151 -12.34 16.04 6.57
CA GLU A 151 -13.30 15.01 6.20
C GLU A 151 -12.85 13.63 6.68
N ALA A 152 -13.76 12.66 6.68
CA ALA A 152 -13.39 11.25 6.91
C ALA A 152 -12.61 10.68 5.72
N ALA A 153 -11.80 9.70 6.02
CA ALA A 153 -11.04 8.96 5.00
C ALA A 153 -11.94 8.17 4.04
#